data_5279f0857d9a2c1854841dcafe6c9829
#
_entry.id   5279f0857d9a2c1854841dcafe6c9829
#
_cell.length_a   1.000
_cell.length_b   1.000
_cell.length_c   1.000
_cell.angle_alpha   90.00
_cell.angle_beta   90.00
_cell.angle_gamma   90.00
#
_symmetry.space_group_name_H-M   'P 1'
#
loop_
_entity.id
_entity.type
_entity.pdbx_description
1 polymer ?
#
loop_
_entity_poly.entity_id
_entity_poly.type
_entity_poly.pdbx_seq_one_letter_code
_entity_poly.pdbx_strand_id
1 'polypeptide(L)'
;EKTINLMKEENTYKRYNEGDHQYSAFSEAIFEQDTSHKCPTYVHKTPPCQGSCPSGEDIRGWLQIIKGIEQPPQDMSMSEYAFRRSTTANPFPSQMGRVCPAPCQSGCNRNEVDDYVGINAVEQFIGDKAIEEGYSFDAAPKLNKERVAIIGGGPAGLSAAYQLRKMGYASTVFEERKELGGMMRYGIPGYRTPRDLLDKEIERIINLGDIEVVTGKRVGKDLPLDDIEKSHDAVLWTIGCWNGKAIPVEGGDATNCITGVDFLEAFCDGRLKVGSKKVICVGGGDTSIDVVSVARRLGHISKMNEQDTPENIVHGYVAQDVSESAAKEGAVVTLTSLFAKEEMTAAEQEVNDAMHEGVTILNGVMPVSYTHLTLPTIYSV
;
A
#
# COMPACT_ATOMS: atom_id res chain seq x y z
N GLU A 1 -46.22 -6.75 28.03
CA GLU A 1 -46.11 -5.98 26.76
C GLU A 1 -45.23 -4.74 26.89
N LYS A 2 -45.43 -3.88 27.90
CA LYS A 2 -44.56 -2.72 28.13
C LYS A 2 -43.10 -3.10 28.43
N THR A 3 -42.90 -4.17 29.21
CA THR A 3 -41.56 -4.67 29.56
C THR A 3 -40.81 -5.23 28.33
N ILE A 4 -41.54 -5.94 27.47
CA ILE A 4 -40.98 -6.50 26.22
C ILE A 4 -40.60 -5.40 25.22
N ASN A 5 -41.42 -4.33 25.12
CA ASN A 5 -41.09 -3.20 24.26
C ASN A 5 -39.90 -2.38 24.77
N LEU A 6 -39.79 -2.18 26.10
CA LEU A 6 -38.62 -1.56 26.71
C LEU A 6 -37.34 -2.37 26.46
N MET A 7 -37.41 -3.71 26.53
CA MET A 7 -36.28 -4.56 26.20
C MET A 7 -35.93 -4.54 24.72
N LYS A 8 -36.89 -4.30 23.82
CA LYS A 8 -36.60 -4.11 22.39
C LYS A 8 -35.87 -2.80 22.09
N GLU A 9 -36.17 -1.74 22.84
CA GLU A 9 -35.56 -0.41 22.62
C GLU A 9 -34.23 -0.24 23.36
N GLU A 10 -34.08 -0.84 24.55
CA GLU A 10 -32.90 -0.69 25.42
C GLU A 10 -31.95 -1.88 25.40
N ASN A 11 -32.22 -2.86 24.55
CA ASN A 11 -31.53 -4.14 24.57
C ASN A 11 -30.08 -4.02 24.08
N THR A 12 -29.11 -4.25 24.93
CA THR A 12 -27.68 -4.29 24.57
C THR A 12 -27.26 -5.61 23.91
N TYR A 13 -28.07 -6.67 24.06
CA TYR A 13 -27.83 -7.97 23.47
C TYR A 13 -28.81 -8.20 22.31
N LYS A 14 -28.26 -8.27 21.11
CA LYS A 14 -29.05 -8.47 19.89
C LYS A 14 -28.52 -9.66 19.11
N ARG A 15 -29.37 -10.41 18.51
CA ARG A 15 -29.01 -11.47 17.59
C ARG A 15 -28.90 -10.91 16.20
N TYR A 16 -27.78 -11.18 15.55
CA TYR A 16 -27.59 -10.88 14.15
C TYR A 16 -28.37 -11.87 13.29
N ASN A 17 -29.17 -11.36 12.38
CA ASN A 17 -29.78 -12.13 11.30
C ASN A 17 -29.07 -11.75 10.00
N GLU A 18 -28.56 -12.73 9.27
CA GLU A 18 -27.82 -12.51 8.04
C GLU A 18 -28.71 -11.76 7.01
N GLY A 19 -28.16 -10.68 6.45
CA GLY A 19 -28.86 -9.84 5.46
C GLY A 19 -29.81 -8.77 6.00
N ASP A 20 -30.03 -8.72 7.31
CA ASP A 20 -31.02 -7.82 7.93
C ASP A 20 -30.32 -6.87 8.88
N HIS A 21 -29.33 -6.34 8.93
CA HIS A 21 -28.67 -5.44 9.89
C HIS A 21 -29.49 -5.04 11.16
N GLN A 22 -30.64 -5.66 11.36
CA GLN A 22 -31.48 -5.56 12.55
C GLN A 22 -31.26 -6.78 13.43
N TYR A 23 -31.30 -6.57 14.74
CA TYR A 23 -31.10 -7.62 15.72
C TYR A 23 -32.39 -7.90 16.46
N SER A 24 -32.75 -9.18 16.58
CA SER A 24 -33.83 -9.58 17.44
C SER A 24 -33.54 -9.31 18.91
N ALA A 25 -34.56 -9.03 19.70
CA ALA A 25 -34.38 -8.91 21.12
C ALA A 25 -33.86 -10.24 21.72
N PHE A 26 -33.09 -10.15 22.80
CA PHE A 26 -32.50 -11.33 23.45
C PHE A 26 -33.54 -12.39 23.79
N SER A 27 -34.68 -11.98 24.34
CA SER A 27 -35.80 -12.86 24.67
C SER A 27 -36.39 -13.60 23.46
N GLU A 28 -36.46 -12.92 22.31
CA GLU A 28 -36.93 -13.49 21.05
C GLU A 28 -35.93 -14.45 20.44
N ALA A 29 -34.65 -14.22 20.68
CA ALA A 29 -33.57 -14.98 20.05
C ALA A 29 -33.27 -16.31 20.74
N ILE A 30 -33.43 -16.38 22.06
CA ILE A 30 -33.00 -17.53 22.87
C ILE A 30 -34.18 -18.16 23.61
N PHE A 31 -35.00 -17.33 24.23
CA PHE A 31 -36.15 -17.78 25.04
C PHE A 31 -37.39 -17.01 24.66
N GLU A 32 -38.44 -17.70 24.27
CA GLU A 32 -39.63 -17.11 23.68
C GLU A 32 -40.33 -16.10 24.61
N GLN A 33 -40.19 -16.20 25.91
CA GLN A 33 -40.72 -15.27 26.91
C GLN A 33 -39.83 -15.13 28.13
N ASP A 34 -38.58 -15.53 28.03
CA ASP A 34 -37.62 -15.50 29.13
C ASP A 34 -36.76 -14.25 29.05
N THR A 35 -36.57 -13.61 30.17
CA THR A 35 -35.71 -12.44 30.35
C THR A 35 -34.39 -12.78 31.04
N SER A 36 -34.00 -14.05 31.09
CA SER A 36 -32.78 -14.49 31.73
C SER A 36 -31.54 -13.95 31.05
N HIS A 37 -30.66 -13.31 31.83
CA HIS A 37 -29.38 -12.81 31.36
C HIS A 37 -28.23 -13.85 31.45
N LYS A 38 -28.56 -15.11 31.79
CA LYS A 38 -27.54 -16.17 31.98
C LYS A 38 -27.02 -16.75 30.68
N CYS A 39 -27.73 -16.55 29.57
CA CYS A 39 -27.34 -17.00 28.25
C CYS A 39 -27.15 -15.80 27.33
N PRO A 40 -25.95 -15.24 27.22
CA PRO A 40 -25.71 -14.07 26.39
C PRO A 40 -25.90 -14.38 24.93
N THR A 41 -26.51 -13.46 24.21
CA THR A 41 -26.58 -13.50 22.75
C THR A 41 -25.22 -13.09 22.16
N TYR A 42 -24.77 -13.81 21.13
CA TYR A 42 -23.59 -13.40 20.38
C TYR A 42 -23.89 -12.08 19.64
N VAL A 43 -23.09 -11.06 19.91
CA VAL A 43 -23.16 -9.78 19.19
C VAL A 43 -22.04 -9.73 18.16
N HIS A 44 -22.41 -9.68 16.89
CA HIS A 44 -21.45 -9.54 15.82
C HIS A 44 -20.90 -8.10 15.79
N LYS A 45 -19.63 -7.93 16.09
CA LYS A 45 -18.93 -6.64 16.00
C LYS A 45 -17.92 -6.68 14.86
N THR A 46 -17.62 -5.51 14.29
CA THR A 46 -16.52 -5.37 13.33
C THR A 46 -15.22 -5.88 13.98
N PRO A 47 -14.52 -6.83 13.35
CA PRO A 47 -13.24 -7.32 13.87
C PRO A 47 -12.20 -6.18 13.96
N PRO A 48 -11.32 -6.19 14.96
CA PRO A 48 -10.29 -5.15 15.09
C PRO A 48 -9.41 -5.01 13.86
N CYS A 49 -9.04 -6.11 13.19
CA CYS A 49 -8.28 -6.06 11.94
C CYS A 49 -8.99 -5.26 10.84
N GLN A 50 -10.28 -5.48 10.66
CA GLN A 50 -11.09 -4.71 9.69
C GLN A 50 -11.28 -3.26 10.13
N GLY A 51 -11.48 -3.03 11.43
CA GLY A 51 -11.60 -1.68 12.00
C GLY A 51 -10.31 -0.85 11.91
N SER A 52 -9.17 -1.52 11.90
CA SER A 52 -7.85 -0.87 11.75
C SER A 52 -7.45 -0.68 10.28
N CYS A 53 -8.09 -1.38 9.33
CA CYS A 53 -7.80 -1.24 7.91
C CYS A 53 -8.42 0.06 7.37
N PRO A 54 -7.62 1.00 6.81
CA PRO A 54 -8.15 2.25 6.25
C PRO A 54 -9.11 2.03 5.08
N SER A 55 -8.94 0.94 4.33
CA SER A 55 -9.80 0.56 3.20
C SER A 55 -11.05 -0.20 3.64
N GLY A 56 -11.13 -0.60 4.92
CA GLY A 56 -12.28 -1.35 5.45
C GLY A 56 -12.43 -2.75 4.84
N GLU A 57 -11.33 -3.42 4.49
CA GLU A 57 -11.36 -4.76 3.91
C GLU A 57 -12.04 -5.78 4.84
N ASP A 58 -12.80 -6.69 4.25
CA ASP A 58 -13.37 -7.84 4.96
C ASP A 58 -12.30 -8.92 5.23
N ILE A 59 -11.29 -8.54 6.01
CA ILE A 59 -10.13 -9.38 6.32
C ILE A 59 -10.56 -10.69 6.95
N ARG A 60 -11.47 -10.64 7.90
CA ARG A 60 -11.98 -11.84 8.54
C ARG A 60 -12.68 -12.76 7.55
N GLY A 61 -13.47 -12.19 6.61
CA GLY A 61 -14.18 -12.95 5.60
C GLY A 61 -13.24 -13.73 4.69
N TRP A 62 -12.27 -13.05 4.06
CA TRP A 62 -11.36 -13.77 3.16
C TRP A 62 -10.38 -14.70 3.91
N LEU A 63 -10.01 -14.42 5.17
CA LEU A 63 -9.28 -15.38 6.01
C LEU A 63 -10.11 -16.63 6.31
N GLN A 64 -11.41 -16.51 6.56
CA GLN A 64 -12.30 -17.65 6.77
C GLN A 64 -12.42 -18.51 5.51
N ILE A 65 -12.45 -17.89 4.34
CA ILE A 65 -12.45 -18.59 3.05
C ILE A 65 -11.15 -19.39 2.88
N ILE A 66 -9.98 -18.74 3.02
CA ILE A 66 -8.68 -19.40 2.87
C ILE A 66 -8.51 -20.55 3.90
N LYS A 67 -9.07 -20.39 5.07
CA LYS A 67 -9.06 -21.41 6.12
C LYS A 67 -10.06 -22.55 5.89
N GLY A 68 -10.92 -22.45 4.86
CA GLY A 68 -11.94 -23.43 4.54
C GLY A 68 -13.14 -23.46 5.48
N ILE A 69 -13.32 -22.42 6.30
CA ILE A 69 -14.50 -22.26 7.19
C ILE A 69 -15.71 -21.79 6.38
N GLU A 70 -15.52 -20.78 5.54
CA GLU A 70 -16.51 -20.36 4.56
C GLU A 70 -16.22 -21.03 3.21
N GLN A 71 -17.20 -21.77 2.70
CA GLN A 71 -17.04 -22.52 1.46
C GLN A 71 -17.38 -21.65 0.25
N PRO A 72 -16.63 -21.75 -0.85
CA PRO A 72 -16.95 -21.05 -2.08
C PRO A 72 -18.22 -21.63 -2.73
N PRO A 73 -18.87 -20.86 -3.63
CA PRO A 73 -19.87 -21.40 -4.53
C PRO A 73 -19.35 -22.61 -5.34
N GLN A 74 -20.26 -23.51 -5.79
CA GLN A 74 -19.88 -24.78 -6.41
C GLN A 74 -18.95 -24.66 -7.62
N ASP A 75 -19.04 -23.56 -8.37
CA ASP A 75 -18.30 -23.34 -9.61
C ASP A 75 -17.06 -22.42 -9.43
N MET A 76 -16.65 -22.17 -8.20
CA MET A 76 -15.58 -21.23 -7.87
C MET A 76 -14.52 -21.88 -6.97
N SER A 77 -13.25 -21.64 -7.24
CA SER A 77 -12.18 -22.07 -6.35
C SER A 77 -12.12 -21.23 -5.08
N MET A 78 -11.56 -21.80 -4.01
CA MET A 78 -11.36 -21.09 -2.75
C MET A 78 -10.50 -19.83 -2.91
N SER A 79 -9.45 -19.92 -3.73
CA SER A 79 -8.57 -18.78 -4.01
C SER A 79 -9.26 -17.68 -4.81
N GLU A 80 -10.07 -18.02 -5.78
CA GLU A 80 -10.88 -17.05 -6.52
C GLU A 80 -11.92 -16.37 -5.62
N TYR A 81 -12.59 -17.13 -4.78
CA TYR A 81 -13.58 -16.57 -3.86
C TYR A 81 -12.94 -15.61 -2.85
N ALA A 82 -11.79 -15.98 -2.30
CA ALA A 82 -11.03 -15.09 -1.43
C ALA A 82 -10.55 -13.82 -2.16
N PHE A 83 -10.06 -13.96 -3.40
CA PHE A 83 -9.69 -12.83 -4.25
C PHE A 83 -10.87 -11.89 -4.50
N ARG A 84 -12.04 -12.41 -4.88
CA ARG A 84 -13.25 -11.59 -5.10
C ARG A 84 -13.69 -10.85 -3.83
N ARG A 85 -13.53 -11.48 -2.66
CA ARG A 85 -13.84 -10.89 -1.36
C ARG A 85 -12.84 -9.78 -1.01
N SER A 86 -11.54 -10.01 -1.09
CA SER A 86 -10.48 -9.05 -0.80
C SER A 86 -10.59 -7.83 -1.73
N THR A 87 -10.75 -8.06 -3.02
CA THR A 87 -10.80 -6.98 -4.03
C THR A 87 -12.12 -6.20 -4.04
N THR A 88 -13.05 -6.48 -3.15
CA THR A 88 -14.19 -5.58 -2.93
C THR A 88 -13.72 -4.19 -2.49
N ALA A 89 -12.69 -4.12 -1.67
CA ALA A 89 -12.10 -2.89 -1.16
C ALA A 89 -10.75 -2.55 -1.82
N ASN A 90 -9.88 -3.55 -2.01
CA ASN A 90 -8.51 -3.36 -2.48
C ASN A 90 -8.24 -4.06 -3.83
N PRO A 91 -8.08 -3.31 -4.95
CA PRO A 91 -7.80 -3.92 -6.24
C PRO A 91 -6.35 -4.37 -6.45
N PHE A 92 -5.46 -4.17 -5.46
CA PHE A 92 -4.03 -4.45 -5.51
C PHE A 92 -3.57 -5.43 -4.41
N PRO A 93 -4.19 -6.60 -4.23
CA PRO A 93 -3.84 -7.47 -3.11
C PRO A 93 -2.39 -7.99 -3.17
N SER A 94 -1.82 -8.20 -4.35
CA SER A 94 -0.42 -8.61 -4.51
C SER A 94 0.54 -7.52 -4.04
N GLN A 95 0.33 -6.28 -4.44
CA GLN A 95 1.20 -5.15 -4.06
C GLN A 95 0.99 -4.76 -2.60
N MET A 96 -0.27 -4.63 -2.15
CA MET A 96 -0.56 -4.22 -0.77
C MET A 96 -0.10 -5.26 0.23
N GLY A 97 -0.23 -6.54 -0.05
CA GLY A 97 0.32 -7.60 0.78
C GLY A 97 1.85 -7.54 0.96
N ARG A 98 2.57 -6.81 0.08
CA ARG A 98 4.02 -6.58 0.16
C ARG A 98 4.42 -5.32 0.90
N VAL A 99 3.65 -4.24 0.75
CA VAL A 99 4.11 -2.90 1.16
C VAL A 99 3.19 -2.20 2.16
N CYS A 100 2.01 -2.75 2.45
CA CYS A 100 1.13 -2.18 3.46
C CYS A 100 1.78 -2.29 4.84
N PRO A 101 1.79 -1.22 5.67
CA PRO A 101 2.32 -1.28 7.04
C PRO A 101 1.49 -2.13 7.99
N ALA A 102 0.46 -2.79 7.51
CA ALA A 102 -0.38 -3.76 8.20
C ALA A 102 -0.97 -3.30 9.54
N PRO A 103 -1.66 -2.16 9.61
CA PRO A 103 -2.32 -1.76 10.86
C PRO A 103 -3.35 -2.79 11.34
N CYS A 104 -3.86 -3.61 10.43
CA CYS A 104 -4.71 -4.74 10.74
C CYS A 104 -4.01 -5.83 11.57
N GLN A 105 -2.73 -6.09 11.33
CA GLN A 105 -1.93 -7.03 12.12
C GLN A 105 -1.64 -6.45 13.50
N SER A 106 -1.25 -5.18 13.57
CA SER A 106 -0.97 -4.49 14.84
C SER A 106 -2.22 -4.38 15.72
N GLY A 107 -3.39 -4.15 15.11
CA GLY A 107 -4.68 -4.05 15.81
C GLY A 107 -5.33 -5.40 16.14
N CYS A 108 -4.69 -6.53 15.87
CA CYS A 108 -5.30 -7.84 16.05
C CYS A 108 -5.31 -8.28 17.51
N ASN A 109 -6.49 -8.68 18.05
CA ASN A 109 -6.61 -9.20 19.42
C ASN A 109 -5.85 -10.51 19.66
N ARG A 110 -5.45 -11.23 18.60
CA ARG A 110 -4.62 -12.44 18.73
C ARG A 110 -3.22 -12.14 19.26
N ASN A 111 -2.75 -10.92 19.11
CA ASN A 111 -1.45 -10.49 19.62
C ASN A 111 -1.31 -10.64 21.15
N GLU A 112 -2.45 -10.73 21.89
CA GLU A 112 -2.48 -10.99 23.33
C GLU A 112 -2.30 -12.48 23.69
N VAL A 113 -2.37 -13.37 22.71
CA VAL A 113 -2.43 -14.83 22.94
C VAL A 113 -1.37 -15.59 22.15
N ASP A 114 -1.13 -15.19 20.92
CA ASP A 114 -0.19 -15.83 20.01
C ASP A 114 0.75 -14.78 19.40
N ASP A 115 1.71 -15.25 18.62
CA ASP A 115 2.37 -14.41 17.63
C ASP A 115 1.32 -13.83 16.66
N TYR A 116 1.64 -12.72 16.02
CA TYR A 116 0.71 -12.04 15.15
C TYR A 116 0.15 -12.93 14.01
N VAL A 117 -1.03 -12.62 13.54
CA VAL A 117 -1.62 -13.24 12.33
C VAL A 117 -1.02 -12.57 11.10
N GLY A 118 -0.35 -13.33 10.24
CA GLY A 118 0.28 -12.83 9.01
C GLY A 118 -0.73 -12.44 7.94
N ILE A 119 -1.51 -11.39 8.17
CA ILE A 119 -2.59 -10.94 7.28
C ILE A 119 -2.02 -10.53 5.92
N ASN A 120 -0.95 -9.72 5.90
CA ASN A 120 -0.30 -9.30 4.66
C ASN A 120 0.22 -10.49 3.84
N ALA A 121 0.81 -11.48 4.48
CA ALA A 121 1.31 -12.65 3.77
C ALA A 121 0.17 -13.44 3.10
N VAL A 122 -0.99 -13.53 3.73
CA VAL A 122 -2.17 -14.18 3.13
C VAL A 122 -2.76 -13.32 2.02
N GLU A 123 -2.81 -12.00 2.18
CA GLU A 123 -3.26 -11.07 1.14
C GLU A 123 -2.36 -11.13 -0.09
N GLN A 124 -1.03 -11.12 0.13
CA GLN A 124 -0.05 -11.32 -0.93
C GLN A 124 -0.28 -12.64 -1.67
N PHE A 125 -0.48 -13.74 -0.94
CA PHE A 125 -0.79 -15.04 -1.52
C PHE A 125 -2.06 -15.00 -2.39
N ILE A 126 -3.12 -14.36 -1.91
CA ILE A 126 -4.38 -14.19 -2.68
C ILE A 126 -4.11 -13.42 -3.97
N GLY A 127 -3.35 -12.33 -3.90
CA GLY A 127 -3.02 -11.50 -5.05
C GLY A 127 -2.13 -12.21 -6.07
N ASP A 128 -1.06 -12.86 -5.61
CA ASP A 128 -0.13 -13.61 -6.46
C ASP A 128 -0.82 -14.78 -7.13
N LYS A 129 -1.64 -15.52 -6.37
CA LYS A 129 -2.43 -16.63 -6.92
C LYS A 129 -3.43 -16.16 -7.98
N ALA A 130 -4.06 -15.01 -7.75
CA ALA A 130 -4.96 -14.42 -8.73
C ALA A 130 -4.25 -14.00 -10.02
N ILE A 131 -2.98 -13.60 -9.94
CA ILE A 131 -2.13 -13.31 -11.12
C ILE A 131 -1.75 -14.61 -11.84
N GLU A 132 -1.35 -15.63 -11.10
CA GLU A 132 -0.97 -16.93 -11.64
C GLU A 132 -2.12 -17.61 -12.40
N GLU A 133 -3.31 -17.60 -11.81
CA GLU A 133 -4.52 -18.23 -12.38
C GLU A 133 -5.26 -17.32 -13.38
N GLY A 134 -4.84 -16.07 -13.53
CA GLY A 134 -5.44 -15.12 -14.47
C GLY A 134 -6.85 -14.68 -14.10
N TYR A 135 -7.17 -14.55 -12.79
CA TYR A 135 -8.49 -14.08 -12.36
C TYR A 135 -8.73 -12.65 -12.81
N SER A 136 -9.94 -12.40 -13.29
CA SER A 136 -10.41 -11.10 -13.77
C SER A 136 -11.41 -10.48 -12.80
N PHE A 137 -11.63 -9.18 -12.97
CA PHE A 137 -12.70 -8.47 -12.28
C PHE A 137 -14.00 -8.48 -13.07
N ASP A 138 -15.12 -8.37 -12.38
CA ASP A 138 -16.42 -8.21 -13.00
C ASP A 138 -16.77 -6.72 -13.08
N ALA A 139 -17.04 -6.26 -14.27
CA ALA A 139 -17.54 -4.92 -14.52
C ALA A 139 -19.07 -4.85 -14.38
N ALA A 140 -19.61 -3.69 -14.05
CA ALA A 140 -21.05 -3.49 -14.13
C ALA A 140 -21.54 -3.76 -15.57
N PRO A 141 -22.64 -4.50 -15.73
CA PRO A 141 -23.14 -4.89 -17.06
C PRO A 141 -23.70 -3.71 -17.88
N LYS A 142 -23.99 -2.60 -17.21
CA LYS A 142 -24.56 -1.39 -17.82
C LYS A 142 -23.75 -0.17 -17.44
N LEU A 143 -23.45 0.67 -18.44
CA LEU A 143 -22.82 1.96 -18.21
C LEU A 143 -23.87 3.04 -17.96
N ASN A 144 -23.55 3.93 -17.05
CA ASN A 144 -24.16 5.23 -16.87
C ASN A 144 -23.67 6.18 -17.99
N LYS A 145 -24.28 7.33 -18.12
CA LYS A 145 -23.91 8.31 -19.16
C LYS A 145 -22.70 9.16 -18.74
N GLU A 146 -22.57 9.37 -17.45
CA GLU A 146 -21.60 10.25 -16.86
C GLU A 146 -20.19 9.62 -16.95
N ARG A 147 -19.21 10.46 -17.24
CA ARG A 147 -17.78 10.11 -17.32
C ARG A 147 -16.97 10.89 -16.29
N VAL A 148 -16.00 10.25 -15.70
CA VAL A 148 -15.13 10.85 -14.69
C VAL A 148 -13.70 10.97 -15.22
N ALA A 149 -13.14 12.18 -15.14
CA ALA A 149 -11.71 12.39 -15.34
C ALA A 149 -10.97 12.13 -14.02
N ILE A 150 -9.93 11.32 -14.07
CA ILE A 150 -9.07 11.01 -12.92
C ILE A 150 -7.68 11.55 -13.22
N ILE A 151 -7.22 12.51 -12.43
CA ILE A 151 -5.92 13.16 -12.63
C ILE A 151 -4.91 12.49 -11.69
N GLY A 152 -4.06 11.66 -12.27
CA GLY A 152 -3.06 10.84 -11.57
C GLY A 152 -3.35 9.34 -11.65
N GLY A 153 -2.44 8.59 -12.28
CA GLY A 153 -2.51 7.15 -12.50
C GLY A 153 -1.81 6.31 -11.41
N GLY A 154 -1.71 6.85 -10.20
CA GLY A 154 -1.23 6.14 -9.03
C GLY A 154 -2.27 5.20 -8.41
N PRO A 155 -1.96 4.56 -7.25
CA PRO A 155 -2.86 3.61 -6.60
C PRO A 155 -4.25 4.20 -6.30
N ALA A 156 -4.32 5.46 -5.90
CA ALA A 156 -5.59 6.13 -5.62
C ALA A 156 -6.45 6.29 -6.88
N GLY A 157 -5.85 6.74 -7.99
CA GLY A 157 -6.55 6.94 -9.27
C GLY A 157 -7.00 5.63 -9.89
N LEU A 158 -6.14 4.61 -9.86
CA LEU A 158 -6.47 3.28 -10.37
C LEU A 158 -7.54 2.58 -9.53
N SER A 159 -7.50 2.72 -8.20
CA SER A 159 -8.56 2.22 -7.32
C SER A 159 -9.89 2.94 -7.56
N ALA A 160 -9.85 4.26 -7.81
CA ALA A 160 -11.04 5.01 -8.18
C ALA A 160 -11.62 4.55 -9.54
N ALA A 161 -10.78 4.36 -10.56
CA ALA A 161 -11.20 3.85 -11.86
C ALA A 161 -11.87 2.47 -11.73
N TYR A 162 -11.27 1.58 -10.93
CA TYR A 162 -11.81 0.27 -10.60
C TYR A 162 -13.21 0.36 -9.97
N GLN A 163 -13.37 1.14 -8.91
CA GLN A 163 -14.64 1.28 -8.21
C GLN A 163 -15.71 1.95 -9.07
N LEU A 164 -15.34 2.99 -9.81
CA LEU A 164 -16.24 3.66 -10.76
C LEU A 164 -16.74 2.67 -11.82
N ARG A 165 -15.86 1.87 -12.39
CA ARG A 165 -16.25 0.88 -13.39
C ARG A 165 -17.18 -0.20 -12.84
N LYS A 166 -16.97 -0.63 -11.60
CA LYS A 166 -17.89 -1.55 -10.89
C LYS A 166 -19.26 -0.91 -10.62
N MET A 167 -19.31 0.41 -10.45
CA MET A 167 -20.57 1.17 -10.33
C MET A 167 -21.21 1.50 -11.66
N GLY A 168 -20.56 1.16 -12.78
CA GLY A 168 -21.07 1.42 -14.14
C GLY A 168 -20.70 2.79 -14.71
N TYR A 169 -19.66 3.43 -14.21
CA TYR A 169 -19.14 4.69 -14.76
C TYR A 169 -17.88 4.47 -15.58
N ALA A 170 -17.84 5.09 -16.76
CA ALA A 170 -16.62 5.18 -17.54
C ALA A 170 -15.70 6.26 -16.98
N SER A 171 -14.39 6.07 -17.13
CA SER A 171 -13.41 7.05 -16.68
C SER A 171 -12.26 7.22 -17.67
N THR A 172 -11.57 8.37 -17.58
CA THR A 172 -10.31 8.62 -18.27
C THR A 172 -9.26 8.95 -17.23
N VAL A 173 -8.19 8.15 -17.17
CA VAL A 173 -7.05 8.36 -16.27
C VAL A 173 -5.98 9.15 -17.01
N PHE A 174 -5.65 10.35 -16.52
CA PHE A 174 -4.59 11.20 -17.02
C PHE A 174 -3.35 11.07 -16.15
N GLU A 175 -2.24 10.64 -16.74
CA GLU A 175 -0.98 10.45 -16.02
C GLU A 175 0.16 11.25 -16.70
N GLU A 176 0.91 12.03 -15.93
CA GLU A 176 2.01 12.83 -16.48
C GLU A 176 3.22 11.98 -16.86
N ARG A 177 3.40 10.83 -16.23
CA ARG A 177 4.50 9.90 -16.49
C ARG A 177 4.15 8.95 -17.63
N LYS A 178 5.16 8.21 -18.10
CA LYS A 178 4.98 7.28 -19.22
C LYS A 178 4.11 6.09 -18.86
N GLU A 179 4.15 5.65 -17.60
CA GLU A 179 3.50 4.45 -17.12
C GLU A 179 2.66 4.72 -15.88
N LEU A 180 1.61 3.93 -15.71
CA LEU A 180 0.76 3.95 -14.53
C LEU A 180 1.46 3.31 -13.32
N GLY A 181 0.95 3.57 -12.12
CA GLY A 181 1.42 2.96 -10.88
C GLY A 181 1.87 3.97 -9.84
N GLY A 182 2.12 5.22 -10.23
CA GLY A 182 2.47 6.31 -9.31
C GLY A 182 3.58 5.91 -8.33
N MET A 183 3.37 6.12 -7.03
CA MET A 183 4.39 5.85 -6.00
C MET A 183 4.78 4.37 -5.91
N MET A 184 3.90 3.43 -6.23
CA MET A 184 4.24 2.00 -6.28
C MET A 184 5.28 1.69 -7.36
N ARG A 185 5.31 2.47 -8.45
CA ARG A 185 6.29 2.31 -9.54
C ARG A 185 7.52 3.19 -9.35
N TYR A 186 7.33 4.46 -9.02
CA TYR A 186 8.35 5.47 -9.08
C TYR A 186 8.95 5.85 -7.72
N GLY A 187 8.34 5.41 -6.62
CA GLY A 187 8.80 5.70 -5.26
C GLY A 187 9.31 4.48 -4.51
N ILE A 188 8.62 3.34 -4.63
CA ILE A 188 8.99 2.12 -3.92
C ILE A 188 9.96 1.31 -4.80
N PRO A 189 11.10 0.85 -4.26
CA PRO A 189 12.08 0.07 -5.00
C PRO A 189 11.50 -1.22 -5.60
N GLY A 190 11.98 -1.62 -6.80
CA GLY A 190 11.46 -2.78 -7.54
C GLY A 190 11.59 -4.11 -6.80
N TYR A 191 12.57 -4.25 -5.92
CA TYR A 191 12.73 -5.47 -5.11
C TYR A 191 11.64 -5.62 -4.03
N ARG A 192 10.96 -4.53 -3.64
CA ARG A 192 9.78 -4.57 -2.74
C ARG A 192 8.47 -4.73 -3.53
N THR A 193 8.39 -4.09 -4.69
CA THR A 193 7.22 -4.10 -5.59
C THR A 193 7.62 -4.56 -6.98
N PRO A 194 7.71 -5.88 -7.25
CA PRO A 194 8.07 -6.41 -8.55
C PRO A 194 7.19 -5.83 -9.66
N ARG A 195 7.82 -5.25 -10.68
CA ARG A 195 7.15 -4.46 -11.71
C ARG A 195 6.22 -5.30 -12.59
N ASP A 196 6.60 -6.53 -12.87
CA ASP A 196 5.79 -7.48 -13.62
C ASP A 196 4.48 -7.82 -12.90
N LEU A 197 4.49 -7.94 -11.57
CA LEU A 197 3.28 -8.16 -10.78
C LEU A 197 2.42 -6.89 -10.70
N LEU A 198 3.07 -5.73 -10.54
CA LEU A 198 2.37 -4.44 -10.56
C LEU A 198 1.66 -4.22 -11.89
N ASP A 199 2.34 -4.50 -13.01
CA ASP A 199 1.77 -4.35 -14.35
C ASP A 199 0.54 -5.23 -14.53
N LYS A 200 0.59 -6.48 -14.09
CA LYS A 200 -0.54 -7.41 -14.18
C LYS A 200 -1.75 -6.97 -13.34
N GLU A 201 -1.53 -6.38 -12.16
CA GLU A 201 -2.63 -5.82 -11.37
C GLU A 201 -3.23 -4.57 -12.02
N ILE A 202 -2.40 -3.69 -12.58
CA ILE A 202 -2.86 -2.52 -13.35
C ILE A 202 -3.63 -2.96 -14.60
N GLU A 203 -3.08 -3.88 -15.37
CA GLU A 203 -3.73 -4.42 -16.58
C GLU A 203 -5.08 -5.05 -16.25
N ARG A 204 -5.20 -5.75 -15.12
CA ARG A 204 -6.46 -6.33 -14.66
C ARG A 204 -7.52 -5.26 -14.42
N ILE A 205 -7.13 -4.10 -13.88
CA ILE A 205 -8.04 -2.95 -13.69
C ILE A 205 -8.46 -2.38 -15.04
N ILE A 206 -7.51 -2.12 -15.92
CA ILE A 206 -7.78 -1.52 -17.24
C ILE A 206 -8.63 -2.47 -18.10
N ASN A 207 -8.41 -3.77 -17.99
CA ASN A 207 -9.16 -4.81 -18.70
C ASN A 207 -10.63 -4.94 -18.26
N LEU A 208 -11.08 -4.23 -17.22
CA LEU A 208 -12.51 -4.04 -16.96
C LEU A 208 -13.25 -3.34 -18.11
N GLY A 209 -12.53 -2.68 -18.99
CA GLY A 209 -13.07 -1.87 -20.10
C GLY A 209 -13.63 -0.53 -19.65
N ASP A 210 -13.86 0.36 -20.63
CA ASP A 210 -14.40 1.72 -20.41
C ASP A 210 -13.57 2.56 -19.40
N ILE A 211 -12.29 2.24 -19.27
CA ILE A 211 -11.26 3.01 -18.56
C ILE A 211 -10.23 3.43 -19.62
N GLU A 212 -10.31 4.69 -20.06
CA GLU A 212 -9.32 5.24 -20.97
C GLU A 212 -8.07 5.69 -20.22
N VAL A 213 -6.90 5.57 -20.85
CA VAL A 213 -5.62 5.96 -20.25
C VAL A 213 -4.89 6.91 -21.17
N VAL A 214 -4.48 8.06 -20.62
CA VAL A 214 -3.69 9.08 -21.31
C VAL A 214 -2.43 9.32 -20.49
N THR A 215 -1.30 8.77 -20.94
CA THR A 215 0.00 8.90 -20.26
C THR A 215 0.91 9.92 -20.93
N GLY A 216 1.94 10.36 -20.23
CA GLY A 216 2.93 11.33 -20.72
C GLY A 216 2.38 12.74 -20.95
N LYS A 217 1.29 13.09 -20.27
CA LYS A 217 0.61 14.38 -20.41
C LYS A 217 0.27 14.96 -19.03
N ARG A 218 0.82 16.12 -18.74
CA ARG A 218 0.53 16.84 -17.50
C ARG A 218 -0.67 17.76 -17.67
N VAL A 219 -1.70 17.54 -16.88
CA VAL A 219 -2.87 18.42 -16.82
C VAL A 219 -2.47 19.79 -16.27
N GLY A 220 -2.98 20.85 -16.88
CA GLY A 220 -2.59 22.23 -16.58
C GLY A 220 -1.34 22.72 -17.31
N LYS A 221 -0.60 21.82 -17.97
CA LYS A 221 0.56 22.18 -18.80
C LYS A 221 0.38 21.72 -20.25
N ASP A 222 0.23 20.42 -20.46
CA ASP A 222 0.11 19.81 -21.79
C ASP A 222 -1.35 19.66 -22.21
N LEU A 223 -2.26 19.56 -21.26
CA LEU A 223 -3.70 19.47 -21.43
C LEU A 223 -4.37 20.55 -20.57
N PRO A 224 -5.13 21.48 -21.18
CA PRO A 224 -5.90 22.48 -20.44
C PRO A 224 -6.96 21.81 -19.56
N LEU A 225 -7.05 22.25 -18.30
CA LEU A 225 -8.06 21.73 -17.37
C LEU A 225 -9.50 21.99 -17.87
N ASP A 226 -9.73 23.19 -18.42
CA ASP A 226 -11.05 23.58 -18.96
C ASP A 226 -11.57 22.62 -20.04
N ASP A 227 -10.68 22.00 -20.82
CA ASP A 227 -11.07 21.04 -21.87
C ASP A 227 -11.45 19.68 -21.26
N ILE A 228 -10.80 19.31 -20.18
CA ILE A 228 -11.14 18.11 -19.41
C ILE A 228 -12.49 18.30 -18.71
N GLU A 229 -12.71 19.44 -18.07
CA GLU A 229 -13.98 19.77 -17.39
C GLU A 229 -15.17 19.85 -18.36
N LYS A 230 -14.96 20.27 -19.60
CA LYS A 230 -16.01 20.28 -20.64
C LYS A 230 -16.36 18.89 -21.17
N SER A 231 -15.41 17.96 -21.11
CA SER A 231 -15.57 16.62 -21.69
C SER A 231 -15.93 15.54 -20.66
N HIS A 232 -15.94 15.86 -19.37
CA HIS A 232 -16.26 14.96 -18.28
C HIS A 232 -17.22 15.61 -17.30
N ASP A 233 -18.06 14.80 -16.66
CA ASP A 233 -19.07 15.26 -15.70
C ASP A 233 -18.47 15.54 -14.31
N ALA A 234 -17.33 14.94 -14.00
CA ALA A 234 -16.60 15.16 -12.76
C ALA A 234 -15.09 15.00 -12.96
N VAL A 235 -14.30 15.69 -12.14
CA VAL A 235 -12.85 15.60 -12.10
C VAL A 235 -12.42 15.17 -10.71
N LEU A 236 -11.67 14.07 -10.62
CA LEU A 236 -11.09 13.54 -9.40
C LEU A 236 -9.57 13.76 -9.40
N TRP A 237 -9.07 14.43 -8.38
CA TRP A 237 -7.64 14.69 -8.21
C TRP A 237 -6.98 13.62 -7.34
N THR A 238 -6.04 12.89 -7.91
CA THR A 238 -5.28 11.80 -7.27
C THR A 238 -3.79 11.92 -7.55
N ILE A 239 -3.28 13.16 -7.56
CA ILE A 239 -1.92 13.52 -7.98
C ILE A 239 -0.82 13.08 -7.02
N GLY A 240 -1.16 12.58 -5.82
CA GLY A 240 -0.20 12.12 -4.81
C GLY A 240 0.60 13.25 -4.15
N CYS A 241 1.66 12.86 -3.45
CA CYS A 241 2.56 13.76 -2.72
C CYS A 241 4.00 13.55 -3.19
N TRP A 242 4.40 14.27 -4.24
CA TRP A 242 5.72 14.14 -4.87
C TRP A 242 6.76 15.12 -4.34
N ASN A 243 6.34 16.15 -3.60
CA ASN A 243 7.29 17.10 -3.04
C ASN A 243 7.89 16.56 -1.76
N GLY A 244 9.17 16.23 -1.80
CA GLY A 244 9.94 15.89 -0.61
C GLY A 244 10.04 17.10 0.33
N LYS A 245 10.05 16.84 1.63
CA LYS A 245 10.27 17.88 2.63
C LYS A 245 11.76 18.07 2.84
N ALA A 246 12.22 19.32 2.74
CA ALA A 246 13.59 19.70 3.10
C ALA A 246 13.64 20.12 4.58
N ILE A 247 14.78 19.83 5.22
CA ILE A 247 15.03 20.31 6.57
C ILE A 247 15.64 21.71 6.45
N PRO A 248 15.08 22.73 7.14
CA PRO A 248 15.58 24.11 7.07
C PRO A 248 16.84 24.27 7.94
N VAL A 249 17.96 23.76 7.48
CA VAL A 249 19.26 23.89 8.13
C VAL A 249 20.26 24.56 7.18
N GLU A 250 21.30 25.17 7.73
CA GLU A 250 22.36 25.80 6.95
C GLU A 250 23.02 24.77 6.00
N GLY A 251 23.14 25.12 4.71
CA GLY A 251 23.70 24.24 3.67
C GLY A 251 22.71 23.20 3.10
N GLY A 252 21.46 23.20 3.54
CA GLY A 252 20.43 22.27 3.05
C GLY A 252 20.07 22.45 1.57
N ASP A 253 20.47 23.55 0.95
CA ASP A 253 20.34 23.88 -0.46
C ASP A 253 21.56 23.47 -1.31
N ALA A 254 22.54 22.80 -0.72
CA ALA A 254 23.72 22.33 -1.45
C ALA A 254 23.32 21.30 -2.53
N THR A 255 24.04 21.31 -3.65
CA THR A 255 23.75 20.46 -4.83
C THR A 255 23.83 18.97 -4.57
N ASN A 256 24.44 18.55 -3.47
CA ASN A 256 24.54 17.17 -3.01
C ASN A 256 23.48 16.83 -1.93
N CYS A 257 22.58 17.76 -1.63
CA CYS A 257 21.41 17.55 -0.79
C CYS A 257 20.19 17.34 -1.69
N ILE A 258 19.58 16.16 -1.63
CA ILE A 258 18.41 15.79 -2.42
C ILE A 258 17.34 15.22 -1.51
N THR A 259 16.07 15.33 -1.91
CA THR A 259 14.98 14.72 -1.14
C THR A 259 14.96 13.21 -1.32
N GLY A 260 14.44 12.48 -0.31
CA GLY A 260 14.32 11.03 -0.42
C GLY A 260 13.42 10.60 -1.57
N VAL A 261 12.36 11.38 -1.87
CA VAL A 261 11.47 11.11 -2.99
C VAL A 261 12.19 11.24 -4.33
N ASP A 262 12.96 12.32 -4.52
CA ASP A 262 13.74 12.51 -5.75
C ASP A 262 14.83 11.44 -5.93
N PHE A 263 15.43 11.01 -4.82
CA PHE A 263 16.41 9.92 -4.83
C PHE A 263 15.78 8.59 -5.29
N LEU A 264 14.65 8.21 -4.68
CA LEU A 264 13.96 6.97 -5.01
C LEU A 264 13.37 7.02 -6.42
N GLU A 265 12.84 8.16 -6.84
CA GLU A 265 12.37 8.34 -8.20
C GLU A 265 13.51 8.15 -9.22
N ALA A 266 14.66 8.79 -8.98
CA ALA A 266 15.82 8.63 -9.84
C ALA A 266 16.34 7.18 -9.87
N PHE A 267 16.24 6.45 -8.76
CA PHE A 267 16.54 5.03 -8.69
C PHE A 267 15.55 4.21 -9.53
N CYS A 268 14.25 4.40 -9.31
CA CYS A 268 13.21 3.66 -10.00
C CYS A 268 13.17 3.91 -11.51
N ASP A 269 13.61 5.09 -11.95
CA ASP A 269 13.78 5.46 -13.36
C ASP A 269 15.11 4.99 -13.97
N GLY A 270 15.99 4.35 -13.21
CA GLY A 270 17.32 3.95 -13.67
C GLY A 270 18.30 5.12 -13.90
N ARG A 271 17.94 6.34 -13.44
CA ARG A 271 18.76 7.55 -13.62
C ARG A 271 19.79 7.78 -12.49
N LEU A 272 19.63 7.07 -11.37
CA LEU A 272 20.45 7.28 -10.18
C LEU A 272 21.89 6.82 -10.40
N LYS A 273 22.82 7.72 -10.11
CA LYS A 273 24.25 7.40 -10.04
C LYS A 273 24.77 7.78 -8.66
N VAL A 274 25.10 6.79 -7.85
CA VAL A 274 25.68 7.00 -6.52
C VAL A 274 27.20 6.96 -6.65
N GLY A 275 27.83 8.14 -6.77
CA GLY A 275 29.29 8.26 -6.83
C GLY A 275 29.97 8.43 -5.47
N SER A 276 29.20 8.43 -4.39
CA SER A 276 29.72 8.78 -3.06
C SER A 276 29.97 7.56 -2.20
N LYS A 277 31.12 7.53 -1.54
CA LYS A 277 31.49 6.46 -0.59
C LYS A 277 30.75 6.54 0.76
N LYS A 278 30.17 7.70 1.05
CA LYS A 278 29.43 7.95 2.30
C LYS A 278 28.13 8.64 1.98
N VAL A 279 27.03 8.15 2.55
CA VAL A 279 25.68 8.69 2.40
C VAL A 279 25.09 8.90 3.79
N ILE A 280 24.51 10.07 4.01
CA ILE A 280 23.74 10.37 5.22
C ILE A 280 22.29 10.58 4.79
N CYS A 281 21.38 9.83 5.40
CA CYS A 281 19.94 10.04 5.28
C CYS A 281 19.39 10.62 6.58
N VAL A 282 18.52 11.61 6.47
CA VAL A 282 17.89 12.25 7.63
C VAL A 282 16.40 11.96 7.59
N GLY A 283 15.90 11.25 8.59
CA GLY A 283 14.49 10.86 8.74
C GLY A 283 14.34 9.49 9.37
N GLY A 284 13.14 9.13 9.77
CA GLY A 284 12.85 7.86 10.48
C GLY A 284 11.61 7.14 9.96
N GLY A 285 11.13 7.50 8.76
CA GLY A 285 9.98 6.85 8.12
C GLY A 285 10.39 5.81 7.07
N ASP A 286 9.42 5.07 6.53
CA ASP A 286 9.62 4.02 5.51
C ASP A 286 10.40 4.52 4.29
N THR A 287 10.13 5.76 3.83
CA THR A 287 10.89 6.39 2.74
C THR A 287 12.38 6.47 3.06
N SER A 288 12.74 6.78 4.32
CA SER A 288 14.13 6.86 4.75
C SER A 288 14.81 5.49 4.73
N ILE A 289 14.08 4.45 5.14
CA ILE A 289 14.57 3.07 5.10
C ILE A 289 14.79 2.62 3.67
N ASP A 290 13.85 2.89 2.76
CA ASP A 290 14.04 2.60 1.33
C ASP A 290 15.27 3.32 0.75
N VAL A 291 15.46 4.60 1.09
CA VAL A 291 16.63 5.39 0.66
C VAL A 291 17.94 4.76 1.14
N VAL A 292 18.06 4.41 2.43
CA VAL A 292 19.31 3.86 2.96
C VAL A 292 19.59 2.46 2.45
N SER A 293 18.56 1.65 2.25
CA SER A 293 18.68 0.32 1.66
C SER A 293 19.14 0.39 0.21
N VAL A 294 18.53 1.28 -0.59
CA VAL A 294 18.97 1.55 -1.97
C VAL A 294 20.40 2.08 -2.00
N ALA A 295 20.72 3.09 -1.17
CA ALA A 295 22.06 3.67 -1.13
C ALA A 295 23.11 2.62 -0.72
N ARG A 296 22.77 1.74 0.22
CA ARG A 296 23.64 0.64 0.67
C ARG A 296 23.88 -0.37 -0.43
N ARG A 297 22.83 -0.75 -1.16
CA ARG A 297 22.89 -1.75 -2.25
C ARG A 297 23.57 -1.22 -3.50
N LEU A 298 23.32 0.04 -3.89
CA LEU A 298 23.94 0.69 -5.05
C LEU A 298 25.28 1.31 -4.76
N GLY A 299 25.64 1.51 -3.50
CA GLY A 299 26.83 2.23 -3.10
C GLY A 299 28.06 1.77 -3.89
N HIS A 300 29.19 2.35 -3.74
CA HIS A 300 30.37 2.23 -4.58
C HIS A 300 30.67 0.78 -5.06
N ILE A 301 29.98 0.34 -6.09
CA ILE A 301 30.22 -0.91 -6.79
C ILE A 301 31.32 -0.62 -7.80
N SER A 302 32.52 -1.12 -7.52
CA SER A 302 33.69 -0.87 -8.38
C SER A 302 33.70 -1.73 -9.65
N LYS A 303 32.91 -2.80 -9.69
CA LYS A 303 32.74 -3.69 -10.84
C LYS A 303 31.28 -4.14 -10.91
N MET A 304 30.55 -3.60 -11.86
CA MET A 304 29.23 -4.08 -12.23
C MET A 304 29.34 -5.11 -13.34
N ASN A 305 28.70 -6.26 -13.18
CA ASN A 305 28.38 -7.13 -14.30
C ASN A 305 27.22 -6.52 -15.10
N GLU A 306 27.05 -6.93 -16.37
CA GLU A 306 25.90 -6.48 -17.19
C GLU A 306 24.54 -6.80 -16.54
N GLN A 307 24.48 -7.86 -15.73
CA GLN A 307 23.27 -8.27 -14.99
C GLN A 307 22.98 -7.39 -13.76
N ASP A 308 23.98 -6.71 -13.22
CA ASP A 308 23.92 -5.88 -12.03
C ASP A 308 23.67 -4.40 -12.35
N THR A 309 23.16 -4.11 -13.54
CA THR A 309 22.83 -2.72 -13.93
C THR A 309 21.68 -2.17 -13.05
N PRO A 310 21.65 -0.84 -12.83
CA PRO A 310 20.55 -0.22 -12.09
C PRO A 310 19.16 -0.60 -12.63
N GLU A 311 19.04 -0.79 -13.94
CA GLU A 311 17.81 -1.22 -14.58
C GLU A 311 17.37 -2.63 -14.12
N ASN A 312 18.29 -3.58 -14.06
CA ASN A 312 17.98 -4.94 -13.58
C ASN A 312 17.66 -4.96 -12.09
N ILE A 313 18.31 -4.12 -11.30
CA ILE A 313 18.00 -3.93 -9.87
C ILE A 313 16.60 -3.33 -9.70
N VAL A 314 16.24 -2.33 -10.51
CA VAL A 314 14.91 -1.71 -10.51
C VAL A 314 13.82 -2.75 -10.82
N HIS A 315 14.07 -3.64 -11.75
CA HIS A 315 13.12 -4.70 -12.11
C HIS A 315 13.11 -5.89 -11.14
N GLY A 316 13.97 -5.89 -10.13
CA GLY A 316 14.00 -6.96 -9.11
C GLY A 316 14.65 -8.27 -9.54
N TYR A 317 15.25 -8.33 -10.73
CA TYR A 317 15.82 -9.57 -11.29
C TYR A 317 17.08 -10.06 -10.56
N VAL A 318 17.78 -9.18 -9.84
CA VAL A 318 19.08 -9.48 -9.20
C VAL A 318 19.15 -8.98 -7.75
N ALA A 319 18.01 -8.68 -7.14
CA ALA A 319 17.94 -7.97 -5.85
C ALA A 319 18.70 -8.69 -4.72
N GLN A 320 18.71 -10.01 -4.70
CA GLN A 320 19.28 -10.79 -3.62
C GLN A 320 20.79 -10.92 -3.74
N ASP A 321 21.30 -11.23 -4.93
CA ASP A 321 22.73 -11.40 -5.18
C ASP A 321 23.50 -10.07 -5.14
N VAL A 322 22.88 -8.99 -5.65
CA VAL A 322 23.45 -7.65 -5.61
C VAL A 322 23.48 -7.10 -4.19
N SER A 323 22.49 -7.41 -3.36
CA SER A 323 22.50 -6.95 -1.96
C SER A 323 23.64 -7.56 -1.15
N GLU A 324 24.00 -8.82 -1.38
CA GLU A 324 25.15 -9.44 -0.73
C GLU A 324 26.49 -8.89 -1.22
N SER A 325 26.64 -8.67 -2.52
CA SER A 325 27.85 -8.11 -3.12
C SER A 325 28.01 -6.62 -2.77
N ALA A 326 26.94 -5.84 -2.85
CA ALA A 326 26.91 -4.44 -2.46
C ALA A 326 27.11 -4.24 -0.96
N ALA A 327 26.65 -5.18 -0.11
CA ALA A 327 26.90 -5.13 1.33
C ALA A 327 28.39 -5.22 1.67
N LYS A 328 29.21 -5.85 0.86
CA LYS A 328 30.67 -5.95 1.04
C LYS A 328 31.45 -4.73 0.57
N GLU A 329 31.00 -4.06 -0.49
CA GLU A 329 31.69 -2.92 -1.13
C GLU A 329 30.88 -1.61 -1.13
N GLY A 330 29.66 -1.62 -0.60
CA GLY A 330 28.72 -0.52 -0.65
C GLY A 330 29.13 0.74 0.10
N ALA A 331 28.43 1.81 -0.12
CA ALA A 331 28.62 3.06 0.59
C ALA A 331 28.47 2.86 2.11
N VAL A 332 29.22 3.62 2.88
CA VAL A 332 28.95 3.77 4.32
C VAL A 332 27.70 4.62 4.45
N VAL A 333 26.61 4.01 4.90
CA VAL A 333 25.31 4.66 5.02
C VAL A 333 24.97 4.89 6.48
N THR A 334 24.60 6.11 6.81
CA THR A 334 24.12 6.49 8.15
C THR A 334 22.73 7.10 8.04
N LEU A 335 21.79 6.58 8.82
CA LEU A 335 20.48 7.14 9.03
C LEU A 335 20.47 7.92 10.34
N THR A 336 19.96 9.13 10.34
CA THR A 336 19.72 9.90 11.57
C THR A 336 18.23 10.10 11.76
N SER A 337 17.74 9.84 12.97
CA SER A 337 16.33 10.04 13.34
C SER A 337 16.24 10.90 14.59
N LEU A 338 15.28 11.83 14.60
CA LEU A 338 14.92 12.59 15.80
C LEU A 338 14.35 11.72 16.92
N PHE A 339 13.68 10.63 16.54
CA PHE A 339 12.95 9.76 17.43
C PHE A 339 13.85 8.64 17.96
N ALA A 340 13.50 8.10 19.12
CA ALA A 340 14.04 6.83 19.59
C ALA A 340 13.69 5.70 18.60
N LYS A 341 14.39 4.58 18.68
CA LYS A 341 14.17 3.47 17.74
C LYS A 341 12.72 2.98 17.76
N GLU A 342 12.15 2.91 18.94
CA GLU A 342 10.78 2.45 19.21
C GLU A 342 9.70 3.45 18.76
N GLU A 343 10.10 4.70 18.52
CA GLU A 343 9.22 5.79 18.08
C GLU A 343 9.36 6.12 16.59
N MET A 344 10.25 5.41 15.88
CA MET A 344 10.37 5.57 14.44
C MET A 344 9.06 5.14 13.76
N THR A 345 8.64 5.87 12.75
CA THR A 345 7.41 5.57 12.02
C THR A 345 7.59 4.46 10.97
N ALA A 346 8.83 4.09 10.67
CA ALA A 346 9.14 2.96 9.80
C ALA A 346 8.84 1.62 10.49
N ALA A 347 8.46 0.62 9.71
CA ALA A 347 8.22 -0.72 10.21
C ALA A 347 9.47 -1.30 10.90
N GLU A 348 9.32 -1.83 12.10
CA GLU A 348 10.44 -2.33 12.92
C GLU A 348 11.28 -3.39 12.18
N GLN A 349 10.63 -4.27 11.43
CA GLN A 349 11.32 -5.28 10.64
C GLN A 349 12.23 -4.63 9.59
N GLU A 350 11.75 -3.64 8.85
CA GLU A 350 12.52 -2.93 7.82
C GLU A 350 13.71 -2.18 8.43
N VAL A 351 13.53 -1.59 9.62
CA VAL A 351 14.62 -0.95 10.38
C VAL A 351 15.70 -1.98 10.73
N ASN A 352 15.29 -3.15 11.21
CA ASN A 352 16.23 -4.23 11.57
C ASN A 352 16.93 -4.78 10.32
N ASP A 353 16.24 -4.96 9.21
CA ASP A 353 16.82 -5.42 7.94
C ASP A 353 17.87 -4.44 7.43
N ALA A 354 17.57 -3.13 7.44
CA ALA A 354 18.55 -2.10 7.09
C ALA A 354 19.80 -2.15 7.98
N MET A 355 19.65 -2.40 9.28
CA MET A 355 20.80 -2.58 10.20
C MET A 355 21.59 -3.83 9.86
N HIS A 356 20.95 -4.94 9.52
CA HIS A 356 21.61 -6.18 9.08
C HIS A 356 22.38 -5.98 7.77
N GLU A 357 21.88 -5.14 6.87
CA GLU A 357 22.59 -4.71 5.65
C GLU A 357 23.77 -3.78 5.92
N GLY A 358 24.01 -3.38 7.17
CA GLY A 358 25.15 -2.57 7.59
C GLY A 358 24.89 -1.06 7.56
N VAL A 359 23.64 -0.63 7.60
CA VAL A 359 23.27 0.77 7.84
C VAL A 359 23.50 1.13 9.31
N THR A 360 24.19 2.23 9.59
CA THR A 360 24.31 2.77 10.95
C THR A 360 23.12 3.68 11.24
N ILE A 361 22.35 3.39 12.28
CA ILE A 361 21.20 4.22 12.68
C ILE A 361 21.54 4.98 13.96
N LEU A 362 21.42 6.31 13.89
CA LEU A 362 21.63 7.22 15.02
C LEU A 362 20.28 7.82 15.43
N ASN A 363 19.74 7.37 16.53
CA ASN A 363 18.49 7.85 17.09
C ASN A 363 18.69 9.05 18.03
N GLY A 364 17.66 9.90 18.15
CA GLY A 364 17.68 11.08 19.03
C GLY A 364 18.62 12.19 18.55
N VAL A 365 18.98 12.21 17.27
CA VAL A 365 19.90 13.21 16.70
C VAL A 365 19.30 13.90 15.47
N MET A 366 19.61 15.17 15.34
CA MET A 366 19.23 15.98 14.18
C MET A 366 20.45 16.78 13.70
N PRO A 367 20.68 16.87 12.39
CA PRO A 367 21.70 17.75 11.88
C PRO A 367 21.35 19.22 12.15
N VAL A 368 22.31 20.00 12.54
CA VAL A 368 22.17 21.46 12.77
C VAL A 368 22.68 22.28 11.59
N SER A 369 23.59 21.70 10.79
CA SER A 369 24.11 22.29 9.54
C SER A 369 24.68 21.20 8.64
N TYR A 370 24.73 21.47 7.35
CA TYR A 370 25.44 20.66 6.36
C TYR A 370 26.74 21.35 5.96
N THR A 371 27.82 20.63 6.13
CA THR A 371 29.10 21.10 5.60
C THR A 371 29.37 20.39 4.27
N HIS A 372 29.57 21.16 3.22
CA HIS A 372 29.63 20.75 1.81
C HIS A 372 30.80 19.86 1.43
N LEU A 373 31.54 19.36 2.36
CA LEU A 373 32.90 18.90 2.01
C LEU A 373 33.05 17.45 1.61
N THR A 374 32.08 16.55 1.69
CA THR A 374 32.32 15.17 1.17
C THR A 374 31.12 14.20 1.20
N LEU A 375 29.90 14.59 1.56
CA LEU A 375 28.83 13.64 1.72
C LEU A 375 27.56 14.12 0.99
N PRO A 376 27.02 13.37 0.04
CA PRO A 376 25.64 13.58 -0.36
C PRO A 376 24.74 13.31 0.84
N THR A 377 23.92 14.28 1.16
CA THR A 377 22.95 14.17 2.24
C THR A 377 21.57 14.06 1.61
N ILE A 378 20.82 13.06 1.99
CA ILE A 378 19.52 12.73 1.43
C ILE A 378 18.48 13.01 2.50
N TYR A 379 17.41 13.71 2.13
CA TYR A 379 16.28 13.96 3.01
C TYR A 379 15.16 12.99 2.73
N SER A 380 14.58 12.42 3.76
CA SER A 380 13.24 11.90 3.71
C SER A 380 12.51 12.21 5.02
N VAL A 381 11.29 12.60 4.95
CA VAL A 381 10.42 12.81 6.12
C VAL A 381 9.16 11.98 5.93
#